data_1b00e387a540c25d1c08421977bb5860
#
_entry.id   1b00e387a540c25d1c08421977bb5860
#
_cell.length_a   1.000
_cell.length_b   1.000
_cell.length_c   1.000
_cell.angle_alpha   90.00
_cell.angle_beta   90.00
_cell.angle_gamma   90.00
#
_symmetry.space_group_name_H-M   'P 1'
#
loop_
_entity.id
_entity.type
_entity.pdbx_description
1 polymer ?
#
loop_
_entity_poly.entity_id
_entity_poly.type
_entity_poly.pdbx_seq_one_letter_code
_entity_poly.pdbx_strand_id
1 'polypeptide(L)'
;MFVHLRNYTQYSLSRGALKVREIVEYCLKNNCPAIGISDFGNLFGSMEFSLSCVKSGIQPIISSNIRIEDENYSNCYLLLIASNYLGYKNLSRLVTKSFFKKKNNSFPSISISDLNNNNEGIICLSGGKDGVLRKTFEKFGGEKTSKINSILQNIFRENFYLEIQRLDRTNSELRFNDFILNLSNKNKIPLVATNENYFLRQDFYESHEALICISEQTFIDSEHREKISRNCFLKSPSQMIELFSDIPECCQNTLNLAKKCNILLEEKKTQLPRVVTEEDEDSLLKTQALQALENKLKYDPLKDKHKKEYHDRLITELEIIQNMGYSGYFLIVADFIQWAKKNNIPVGPGRGSGAGSLVAWVLTITNLDPIKFGLLFERFLNPERVSMPDFDIDFCMEKRDEVIKYVQKKYGELNVAQIITFGSFQARAALRDVGRVMQLPLTQVDNICKLIPYNPANPVSLKELVNDDTQIKKMINNDKNLRTLFEISSNLE
;
A
#
# COMPACT_ATOMS: atom_id res chain seq x y z
N MET A 1 13.56 -24.94 -13.46
CA MET A 1 13.44 -23.56 -12.97
C MET A 1 12.17 -23.43 -12.16
N PHE A 2 12.15 -22.56 -11.13
CA PHE A 2 11.01 -22.31 -10.28
C PHE A 2 10.82 -20.79 -10.14
N VAL A 3 9.57 -20.32 -10.18
CA VAL A 3 9.22 -18.90 -9.99
C VAL A 3 8.33 -18.77 -8.76
N HIS A 4 8.78 -18.01 -7.76
CA HIS A 4 7.96 -17.70 -6.60
C HIS A 4 6.83 -16.74 -6.97
N LEU A 5 5.59 -17.16 -6.77
CA LEU A 5 4.38 -16.38 -7.06
C LEU A 5 3.77 -15.73 -5.83
N ARG A 6 4.11 -16.23 -4.62
CA ARG A 6 3.52 -15.82 -3.36
C ARG A 6 4.60 -15.31 -2.41
N ASN A 7 4.76 -13.98 -2.40
CA ASN A 7 5.70 -13.28 -1.52
C ASN A 7 4.98 -12.09 -0.88
N TYR A 8 5.00 -12.02 0.45
CA TYR A 8 4.37 -10.97 1.23
C TYR A 8 5.40 -9.95 1.64
N THR A 9 5.30 -8.76 1.04
CA THR A 9 6.25 -7.68 1.28
C THR A 9 5.92 -6.91 2.55
N GLN A 10 6.77 -5.94 2.89
CA GLN A 10 6.52 -4.96 3.94
C GLN A 10 5.19 -4.21 3.78
N TYR A 11 4.61 -4.22 2.58
CA TYR A 11 3.29 -3.65 2.29
C TYR A 11 2.12 -4.57 2.66
N SER A 12 2.38 -5.82 3.03
CA SER A 12 1.47 -6.64 3.82
C SER A 12 1.58 -6.22 5.29
N LEU A 13 1.03 -5.05 5.61
CA LEU A 13 1.27 -4.30 6.85
C LEU A 13 1.16 -5.20 8.08
N SER A 14 2.21 -5.22 8.89
CA SER A 14 2.33 -6.01 10.12
C SER A 14 2.21 -7.54 9.94
N ARG A 15 2.34 -8.04 8.71
CA ARG A 15 2.30 -9.48 8.38
C ARG A 15 3.49 -9.91 7.54
N GLY A 16 3.81 -9.21 6.47
CA GLY A 16 4.96 -9.47 5.60
C GLY A 16 6.20 -8.72 6.08
N ALA A 17 7.36 -9.36 5.96
CA ALA A 17 8.65 -8.79 6.32
C ALA A 17 9.66 -8.80 5.18
N LEU A 18 9.25 -9.18 3.96
CA LEU A 18 10.12 -9.12 2.79
C LEU A 18 10.22 -7.69 2.28
N LYS A 19 11.42 -7.13 2.26
CA LYS A 19 11.67 -5.81 1.63
C LYS A 19 11.81 -5.99 0.11
N VAL A 20 11.22 -5.10 -0.69
CA VAL A 20 11.28 -5.18 -2.18
C VAL A 20 12.72 -5.30 -2.67
N ARG A 21 13.62 -4.52 -2.10
CA ARG A 21 15.05 -4.59 -2.43
C ARG A 21 15.65 -5.97 -2.18
N GLU A 22 15.33 -6.60 -1.06
CA GLU A 22 15.84 -7.94 -0.70
C GLU A 22 15.32 -9.02 -1.64
N ILE A 23 14.07 -8.91 -2.11
CA ILE A 23 13.50 -9.80 -3.11
C ILE A 23 14.28 -9.72 -4.43
N VAL A 24 14.61 -8.50 -4.87
CA VAL A 24 15.41 -8.30 -6.10
C VAL A 24 16.82 -8.84 -5.95
N GLU A 25 17.50 -8.56 -4.85
CA GLU A 25 18.83 -9.09 -4.54
C GLU A 25 18.83 -10.63 -4.47
N TYR A 26 17.79 -11.22 -3.87
CA TYR A 26 17.59 -12.68 -3.88
C TYR A 26 17.49 -13.23 -5.31
N CYS A 27 16.72 -12.60 -6.19
CA CYS A 27 16.56 -13.03 -7.58
C CYS A 27 17.88 -12.99 -8.36
N LEU A 28 18.65 -11.92 -8.20
CA LEU A 28 19.97 -11.80 -8.81
C LEU A 28 20.91 -12.91 -8.34
N LYS A 29 20.95 -13.18 -7.04
CA LYS A 29 21.78 -14.24 -6.44
C LYS A 29 21.41 -15.65 -6.91
N ASN A 30 20.12 -15.90 -7.13
CA ASN A 30 19.60 -17.24 -7.50
C ASN A 30 19.28 -17.37 -8.99
N ASN A 31 19.63 -16.39 -9.83
CA ASN A 31 19.33 -16.34 -11.26
C ASN A 31 17.83 -16.57 -11.56
N CYS A 32 16.95 -15.96 -10.77
CA CYS A 32 15.52 -16.06 -10.99
C CYS A 32 15.09 -15.10 -12.11
N PRO A 33 14.48 -15.59 -13.21
CA PRO A 33 14.09 -14.74 -14.34
C PRO A 33 12.84 -13.89 -14.04
N ALA A 34 12.03 -14.32 -13.08
CA ALA A 34 10.78 -13.69 -12.70
C ALA A 34 10.48 -13.94 -11.22
N ILE A 35 9.69 -13.08 -10.60
CA ILE A 35 9.19 -13.25 -9.24
C ILE A 35 7.88 -12.50 -9.06
N GLY A 36 6.98 -12.98 -8.19
CA GLY A 36 5.72 -12.34 -7.86
C GLY A 36 5.74 -11.64 -6.51
N ILE A 37 4.88 -10.64 -6.32
CA ILE A 37 4.45 -10.15 -5.01
C ILE A 37 2.96 -10.41 -4.84
N SER A 38 2.50 -10.62 -3.60
CA SER A 38 1.14 -11.06 -3.32
C SER A 38 0.57 -10.47 -2.03
N ASP A 39 0.77 -9.17 -1.84
CA ASP A 39 0.36 -8.50 -0.61
C ASP A 39 -1.14 -8.63 -0.31
N PHE A 40 -1.50 -8.64 0.97
CA PHE A 40 -2.87 -8.85 1.42
C PHE A 40 -3.77 -7.67 1.11
N GLY A 41 -4.70 -7.84 0.17
CA GLY A 41 -5.77 -6.90 -0.14
C GLY A 41 -5.30 -5.52 -0.61
N ASN A 42 -4.08 -5.41 -1.12
CA ASN A 42 -3.54 -4.15 -1.61
C ASN A 42 -2.54 -4.32 -2.76
N LEU A 43 -2.15 -3.20 -3.37
CA LEU A 43 -1.18 -3.10 -4.46
C LEU A 43 -0.14 -1.99 -4.17
N PHE A 44 0.09 -1.68 -2.89
CA PHE A 44 0.92 -0.53 -2.48
C PHE A 44 2.36 -0.65 -2.96
N GLY A 45 2.94 -1.85 -2.89
CA GLY A 45 4.32 -2.12 -3.32
C GLY A 45 4.49 -2.35 -4.82
N SER A 46 3.40 -2.40 -5.61
CA SER A 46 3.45 -2.88 -6.99
C SER A 46 4.31 -2.02 -7.91
N MET A 47 4.27 -0.70 -7.77
CA MET A 47 5.07 0.23 -8.59
C MET A 47 6.55 0.13 -8.25
N GLU A 48 6.91 0.25 -6.96
CA GLU A 48 8.29 0.12 -6.49
C GLU A 48 8.90 -1.22 -6.92
N PHE A 49 8.12 -2.29 -6.75
CA PHE A 49 8.55 -3.64 -7.14
C PHE A 49 8.76 -3.77 -8.64
N SER A 50 7.80 -3.30 -9.45
CA SER A 50 7.90 -3.37 -10.91
C SER A 50 9.13 -2.61 -11.43
N LEU A 51 9.35 -1.37 -10.98
CA LEU A 51 10.49 -0.56 -11.39
C LEU A 51 11.83 -1.17 -10.96
N SER A 52 11.90 -1.70 -9.72
CA SER A 52 13.09 -2.33 -9.19
C SER A 52 13.46 -3.62 -9.94
N CYS A 53 12.46 -4.45 -10.25
CA CYS A 53 12.64 -5.68 -11.04
C CYS A 53 13.11 -5.36 -12.47
N VAL A 54 12.44 -4.44 -13.17
CA VAL A 54 12.80 -4.04 -14.55
C VAL A 54 14.23 -3.51 -14.61
N LYS A 55 14.61 -2.64 -13.67
CA LYS A 55 15.98 -2.11 -13.57
C LYS A 55 17.03 -3.21 -13.42
N SER A 56 16.65 -4.33 -12.84
CA SER A 56 17.53 -5.50 -12.59
C SER A 56 17.38 -6.61 -13.62
N GLY A 57 16.61 -6.43 -14.69
CA GLY A 57 16.38 -7.44 -15.73
C GLY A 57 15.53 -8.63 -15.26
N ILE A 58 14.70 -8.46 -14.21
CA ILE A 58 13.82 -9.48 -13.65
C ILE A 58 12.39 -9.14 -14.07
N GLN A 59 11.61 -10.15 -14.48
CA GLN A 59 10.19 -9.96 -14.79
C GLN A 59 9.35 -9.85 -13.51
N PRO A 60 8.66 -8.73 -13.25
CA PRO A 60 7.73 -8.60 -12.14
C PRO A 60 6.41 -9.32 -12.44
N ILE A 61 5.87 -10.03 -11.45
CA ILE A 61 4.52 -10.59 -11.49
C ILE A 61 3.70 -9.90 -10.40
N ILE A 62 2.70 -9.13 -10.82
CA ILE A 62 1.86 -8.33 -9.93
C ILE A 62 0.63 -9.12 -9.53
N SER A 63 0.46 -9.31 -8.23
CA SER A 63 -0.72 -9.99 -7.69
C SER A 63 -1.12 -9.43 -6.33
N SER A 64 -2.29 -9.85 -5.86
CA SER A 64 -2.75 -9.58 -4.50
C SER A 64 -3.49 -10.78 -3.94
N ASN A 65 -3.27 -11.06 -2.66
CA ASN A 65 -3.98 -12.08 -1.90
C ASN A 65 -5.28 -11.47 -1.35
N ILE A 66 -6.39 -11.69 -2.06
CA ILE A 66 -7.65 -11.00 -1.78
C ILE A 66 -8.55 -11.86 -0.90
N ARG A 67 -9.07 -11.26 0.17
CA ARG A 67 -10.01 -11.92 1.07
C ARG A 67 -11.37 -12.10 0.41
N ILE A 68 -11.88 -13.32 0.49
CA ILE A 68 -13.21 -13.69 0.04
C ILE A 68 -14.13 -13.84 1.26
N GLU A 69 -15.26 -13.19 1.21
CA GLU A 69 -16.29 -13.29 2.24
C GLU A 69 -17.65 -13.48 1.59
N ASP A 70 -18.36 -14.52 2.01
CA ASP A 70 -19.70 -14.87 1.58
C ASP A 70 -20.40 -15.55 2.77
N GLU A 71 -21.70 -15.80 2.69
CA GLU A 71 -22.49 -16.45 3.76
C GLU A 71 -21.86 -17.76 4.28
N ASN A 72 -21.14 -18.47 3.43
CA ASN A 72 -20.48 -19.74 3.75
C ASN A 72 -18.99 -19.63 4.02
N TYR A 73 -18.34 -18.50 3.70
CA TYR A 73 -16.89 -18.33 3.73
C TYR A 73 -16.52 -17.09 4.51
N SER A 74 -15.73 -17.27 5.53
CA SER A 74 -15.12 -16.17 6.27
C SER A 74 -13.63 -16.43 6.42
N ASN A 75 -12.83 -15.37 6.32
CA ASN A 75 -11.39 -15.41 6.53
C ASN A 75 -10.63 -16.36 5.59
N CYS A 76 -11.00 -16.40 4.32
CA CYS A 76 -10.30 -17.16 3.29
C CYS A 76 -9.90 -16.27 2.12
N TYR A 77 -8.90 -16.72 1.35
CA TYR A 77 -8.25 -15.90 0.35
C TYR A 77 -8.16 -16.60 -1.00
N LEU A 78 -8.07 -15.79 -2.07
CA LEU A 78 -7.65 -16.21 -3.40
C LEU A 78 -6.46 -15.35 -3.83
N LEU A 79 -5.45 -15.96 -4.43
CA LEU A 79 -4.36 -15.22 -5.05
C LEU A 79 -4.77 -14.86 -6.49
N LEU A 80 -4.90 -13.57 -6.75
CA LEU A 80 -5.26 -13.03 -8.07
C LEU A 80 -4.04 -12.34 -8.69
N ILE A 81 -3.63 -12.81 -9.87
CA ILE A 81 -2.43 -12.37 -10.59
C ILE A 81 -2.86 -11.63 -11.85
N ALA A 82 -2.33 -10.45 -12.08
CA ALA A 82 -2.54 -9.72 -13.32
C ALA A 82 -1.66 -10.30 -14.43
N SER A 83 -2.26 -10.82 -15.50
CA SER A 83 -1.52 -11.31 -16.68
C SER A 83 -1.17 -10.21 -17.67
N ASN A 84 -1.94 -9.14 -17.69
CA ASN A 84 -1.75 -7.98 -18.59
C ASN A 84 -2.29 -6.70 -17.93
N TYR A 85 -2.20 -5.57 -18.63
CA TYR A 85 -2.63 -4.28 -18.08
C TYR A 85 -4.14 -4.20 -17.77
N LEU A 86 -4.99 -4.91 -18.55
CA LEU A 86 -6.43 -5.01 -18.26
C LEU A 86 -6.66 -5.78 -16.95
N GLY A 87 -5.94 -6.90 -16.76
CA GLY A 87 -5.95 -7.66 -15.52
C GLY A 87 -5.49 -6.83 -14.31
N TYR A 88 -4.47 -5.98 -14.47
CA TYR A 88 -4.05 -5.05 -13.41
C TYR A 88 -5.15 -4.03 -13.06
N LYS A 89 -5.82 -3.47 -14.06
CA LYS A 89 -6.98 -2.58 -13.81
C LYS A 89 -8.11 -3.30 -13.09
N ASN A 90 -8.43 -4.53 -13.49
CA ASN A 90 -9.48 -5.32 -12.87
C ASN A 90 -9.09 -5.72 -11.44
N LEU A 91 -7.85 -6.11 -11.20
CA LEU A 91 -7.32 -6.38 -9.86
C LEU A 91 -7.40 -5.14 -8.96
N SER A 92 -6.99 -3.97 -9.48
CA SER A 92 -7.11 -2.69 -8.77
C SER A 92 -8.58 -2.34 -8.42
N ARG A 93 -9.53 -2.61 -9.34
CA ARG A 93 -10.97 -2.42 -9.08
C ARG A 93 -11.49 -3.37 -7.98
N LEU A 94 -11.07 -4.63 -8.00
CA LEU A 94 -11.44 -5.61 -6.97
C LEU A 94 -10.90 -5.19 -5.59
N VAL A 95 -9.63 -4.76 -5.52
CA VAL A 95 -9.04 -4.22 -4.29
C VAL A 95 -9.83 -3.00 -3.81
N THR A 96 -10.09 -2.01 -4.67
CA THR A 96 -10.90 -0.83 -4.34
C THR A 96 -12.28 -1.22 -3.82
N LYS A 97 -12.97 -2.13 -4.53
CA LYS A 97 -14.30 -2.60 -4.15
C LYS A 97 -14.33 -3.26 -2.78
N SER A 98 -13.27 -3.97 -2.39
CA SER A 98 -13.16 -4.60 -1.07
C SER A 98 -13.20 -3.59 0.07
N PHE A 99 -12.60 -2.41 -0.12
CA PHE A 99 -12.62 -1.33 0.87
C PHE A 99 -13.98 -0.62 0.95
N PHE A 100 -14.67 -0.42 -0.18
CA PHE A 100 -16.01 0.19 -0.19
C PHE A 100 -17.10 -0.71 0.39
N LYS A 101 -16.96 -2.04 0.27
CA LYS A 101 -17.88 -3.00 0.88
C LYS A 101 -17.68 -3.21 2.37
N LYS A 102 -16.61 -2.68 2.94
CA LYS A 102 -16.26 -2.85 4.35
C LYS A 102 -17.39 -2.32 5.25
N LYS A 103 -18.04 -3.23 5.98
CA LYS A 103 -18.92 -2.86 7.10
C LYS A 103 -18.06 -2.50 8.32
N ASN A 104 -18.59 -1.67 9.21
CA ASN A 104 -17.90 -1.26 10.44
C ASN A 104 -17.24 -2.48 11.13
N ASN A 105 -15.94 -2.38 11.43
CA ASN A 105 -15.09 -3.39 12.07
C ASN A 105 -14.85 -4.70 11.28
N SER A 106 -15.20 -4.79 9.99
CA SER A 106 -14.82 -5.93 9.15
C SER A 106 -13.53 -5.65 8.37
N PHE A 107 -12.81 -6.71 7.97
CA PHE A 107 -11.68 -6.58 7.04
C PHE A 107 -12.17 -6.38 5.61
N PRO A 108 -11.43 -5.62 4.76
CA PRO A 108 -11.76 -5.50 3.34
C PRO A 108 -11.88 -6.87 2.67
N SER A 109 -12.99 -7.11 1.99
CA SER A 109 -13.30 -8.39 1.35
C SER A 109 -14.20 -8.22 0.12
N ILE A 110 -14.19 -9.21 -0.77
CA ILE A 110 -15.10 -9.31 -1.91
C ILE A 110 -15.84 -10.63 -1.87
N SER A 111 -16.96 -10.71 -2.58
CA SER A 111 -17.68 -11.96 -2.81
C SER A 111 -17.19 -12.67 -4.07
N ILE A 112 -17.48 -13.97 -4.20
CA ILE A 112 -17.18 -14.73 -5.42
C ILE A 112 -17.91 -14.11 -6.63
N SER A 113 -19.12 -13.57 -6.45
CA SER A 113 -19.85 -12.89 -7.53
C SER A 113 -19.16 -11.64 -8.06
N ASP A 114 -18.35 -10.95 -7.24
CA ASP A 114 -17.60 -9.77 -7.68
C ASP A 114 -16.51 -10.12 -8.70
N LEU A 115 -16.01 -11.36 -8.66
CA LEU A 115 -15.00 -11.86 -9.59
C LEU A 115 -15.55 -11.98 -11.03
N ASN A 116 -16.81 -12.32 -11.19
CA ASN A 116 -17.43 -12.55 -12.50
C ASN A 116 -17.32 -11.34 -13.46
N ASN A 117 -17.41 -10.13 -12.91
CA ASN A 117 -17.39 -8.89 -13.68
C ASN A 117 -15.99 -8.29 -13.86
N ASN A 118 -14.97 -8.92 -13.23
CA ASN A 118 -13.61 -8.38 -13.21
C ASN A 118 -12.56 -9.48 -13.36
N ASN A 119 -12.85 -10.58 -14.07
CA ASN A 119 -11.97 -11.74 -14.23
C ASN A 119 -11.05 -11.64 -15.45
N GLU A 120 -11.35 -10.78 -16.42
CA GLU A 120 -10.56 -10.66 -17.65
C GLU A 120 -9.14 -10.19 -17.37
N GLY A 121 -8.15 -10.91 -17.94
CA GLY A 121 -6.74 -10.65 -17.71
C GLY A 121 -6.24 -11.04 -16.32
N ILE A 122 -7.04 -11.74 -15.52
CA ILE A 122 -6.67 -12.24 -14.19
C ILE A 122 -6.45 -13.75 -14.23
N ILE A 123 -5.35 -14.21 -13.64
CA ILE A 123 -5.09 -15.60 -13.31
C ILE A 123 -5.40 -15.79 -11.83
N CYS A 124 -6.15 -16.85 -11.49
CA CYS A 124 -6.55 -17.17 -10.13
C CYS A 124 -5.87 -18.45 -9.65
N LEU A 125 -5.22 -18.38 -8.48
CA LEU A 125 -4.78 -19.55 -7.73
C LEU A 125 -5.76 -19.82 -6.57
N SER A 126 -5.98 -21.09 -6.26
CA SER A 126 -7.00 -21.53 -5.28
C SER A 126 -6.75 -21.12 -3.82
N GLY A 127 -5.57 -20.56 -3.51
CA GLY A 127 -5.35 -19.80 -2.28
C GLY A 127 -4.55 -20.46 -1.16
N GLY A 128 -3.79 -21.51 -1.38
CA GLY A 128 -2.86 -22.08 -0.38
C GLY A 128 -3.47 -22.44 0.98
N LYS A 129 -2.70 -22.26 2.07
CA LYS A 129 -3.09 -22.61 3.46
C LYS A 129 -4.39 -21.93 3.91
N ASP A 130 -4.53 -20.64 3.62
CA ASP A 130 -5.72 -19.85 3.98
C ASP A 130 -6.68 -19.66 2.78
N GLY A 131 -6.55 -20.53 1.78
CA GLY A 131 -7.34 -20.47 0.56
C GLY A 131 -8.78 -20.91 0.72
N VAL A 132 -9.65 -20.42 -0.17
CA VAL A 132 -11.08 -20.75 -0.20
C VAL A 132 -11.29 -22.26 -0.23
N LEU A 133 -10.54 -23.00 -1.08
CA LEU A 133 -10.71 -24.44 -1.18
C LEU A 133 -10.23 -25.18 0.08
N ARG A 134 -9.09 -24.76 0.67
CA ARG A 134 -8.57 -25.37 1.87
C ARG A 134 -9.51 -25.18 3.07
N LYS A 135 -9.92 -23.95 3.35
CA LYS A 135 -10.83 -23.65 4.46
C LYS A 135 -12.21 -24.34 4.29
N THR A 136 -12.67 -24.45 3.05
CA THR A 136 -13.91 -25.19 2.78
C THR A 136 -13.76 -26.68 3.01
N PHE A 137 -12.64 -27.27 2.58
CA PHE A 137 -12.37 -28.69 2.78
C PHE A 137 -12.31 -29.04 4.28
N GLU A 138 -11.63 -28.23 5.05
CA GLU A 138 -11.49 -28.43 6.50
C GLU A 138 -12.84 -28.31 7.25
N LYS A 139 -13.70 -27.38 6.80
CA LYS A 139 -14.98 -27.12 7.46
C LYS A 139 -16.14 -28.02 6.98
N PHE A 140 -16.18 -28.33 5.69
CA PHE A 140 -17.33 -28.94 5.05
C PHE A 140 -17.03 -30.21 4.21
N GLY A 141 -15.76 -30.59 4.09
CA GLY A 141 -15.35 -31.76 3.32
C GLY A 141 -15.31 -31.56 1.79
N GLY A 142 -15.00 -32.65 1.07
CA GLY A 142 -14.67 -32.61 -0.35
C GLY A 142 -15.82 -32.26 -1.31
N GLU A 143 -17.05 -32.63 -0.99
CA GLU A 143 -18.20 -32.39 -1.89
C GLU A 143 -18.45 -30.88 -2.08
N LYS A 144 -18.54 -30.13 -0.98
CA LYS A 144 -18.75 -28.69 -1.02
C LYS A 144 -17.57 -27.96 -1.65
N THR A 145 -16.35 -28.45 -1.38
CA THR A 145 -15.13 -27.92 -2.00
C THR A 145 -15.13 -28.12 -3.50
N SER A 146 -15.57 -29.28 -4.00
CA SER A 146 -15.70 -29.54 -5.44
C SER A 146 -16.71 -28.61 -6.13
N LYS A 147 -17.82 -28.26 -5.46
CA LYS A 147 -18.80 -27.31 -5.98
C LYS A 147 -18.18 -25.91 -6.15
N ILE A 148 -17.41 -25.43 -5.16
CA ILE A 148 -16.73 -24.13 -5.25
C ILE A 148 -15.64 -24.15 -6.32
N ASN A 149 -14.87 -25.23 -6.37
CA ASN A 149 -13.88 -25.42 -7.43
C ASN A 149 -14.51 -25.24 -8.82
N SER A 150 -15.69 -25.86 -9.05
CA SER A 150 -16.41 -25.73 -10.33
C SER A 150 -16.85 -24.28 -10.60
N ILE A 151 -17.26 -23.54 -9.58
CA ILE A 151 -17.61 -22.12 -9.72
C ILE A 151 -16.37 -21.30 -10.13
N LEU A 152 -15.23 -21.47 -9.44
CA LEU A 152 -13.99 -20.76 -9.76
C LEU A 152 -13.46 -21.14 -11.14
N GLN A 153 -13.53 -22.43 -11.50
CA GLN A 153 -13.15 -22.91 -12.83
C GLN A 153 -14.02 -22.29 -13.93
N ASN A 154 -15.32 -22.14 -13.72
CA ASN A 154 -16.21 -21.48 -14.68
C ASN A 154 -15.92 -20.00 -14.84
N ILE A 155 -15.53 -19.30 -13.75
CA ILE A 155 -15.17 -17.87 -13.78
C ILE A 155 -13.85 -17.64 -14.52
N PHE A 156 -12.81 -18.40 -14.19
CA PHE A 156 -11.44 -18.13 -14.68
C PHE A 156 -11.00 -19.05 -15.83
N ARG A 157 -11.73 -20.13 -16.10
CA ARG A 157 -11.47 -21.09 -17.19
C ARG A 157 -10.03 -21.58 -17.20
N GLU A 158 -9.30 -21.40 -18.31
CA GLU A 158 -7.87 -21.77 -18.49
C GLU A 158 -6.90 -20.95 -17.62
N ASN A 159 -7.37 -19.89 -16.98
CA ASN A 159 -6.61 -19.07 -16.05
C ASN A 159 -6.84 -19.44 -14.57
N PHE A 160 -7.47 -20.59 -14.32
CA PHE A 160 -7.61 -21.14 -12.98
C PHE A 160 -6.58 -22.23 -12.72
N TYR A 161 -5.88 -22.14 -11.58
CA TYR A 161 -4.87 -23.10 -11.15
C TYR A 161 -5.15 -23.57 -9.72
N LEU A 162 -4.98 -24.87 -9.49
CA LEU A 162 -4.99 -25.42 -8.14
C LEU A 162 -3.62 -25.25 -7.51
N GLU A 163 -3.59 -24.68 -6.34
CA GLU A 163 -2.37 -24.39 -5.60
C GLU A 163 -2.05 -25.52 -4.63
N ILE A 164 -0.81 -26.02 -4.67
CA ILE A 164 -0.29 -27.03 -3.76
C ILE A 164 0.88 -26.47 -2.95
N GLN A 165 0.83 -26.70 -1.63
CA GLN A 165 1.85 -26.24 -0.68
C GLN A 165 2.33 -27.39 0.20
N ARG A 166 3.59 -27.30 0.66
CA ARG A 166 4.22 -28.26 1.58
C ARG A 166 4.98 -27.48 2.66
N LEU A 167 4.24 -27.01 3.65
CA LEU A 167 4.80 -26.18 4.73
C LEU A 167 5.32 -27.07 5.88
N ASP A 168 4.43 -27.78 6.56
CA ASP A 168 4.73 -28.54 7.78
C ASP A 168 4.41 -30.04 7.66
N ARG A 169 3.84 -30.47 6.54
CA ARG A 169 3.44 -31.86 6.26
C ARG A 169 2.54 -32.45 7.35
N THR A 170 1.67 -31.62 7.92
CA THR A 170 0.68 -32.09 8.90
C THR A 170 -0.34 -33.02 8.24
N ASN A 171 -1.00 -33.87 9.03
CA ASN A 171 -2.05 -34.78 8.52
C ASN A 171 -3.16 -34.03 7.78
N SER A 172 -3.53 -32.81 8.21
CA SER A 172 -4.51 -31.98 7.53
C SER A 172 -3.99 -31.51 6.17
N GLU A 173 -2.72 -31.08 6.10
CA GLU A 173 -2.08 -30.66 4.86
C GLU A 173 -1.96 -31.81 3.85
N LEU A 174 -1.55 -32.98 4.31
CA LEU A 174 -1.45 -34.16 3.44
C LEU A 174 -2.80 -34.58 2.87
N ARG A 175 -3.85 -34.68 3.68
CA ARG A 175 -5.20 -35.01 3.23
C ARG A 175 -5.74 -34.00 2.19
N PHE A 176 -5.48 -32.71 2.42
CA PHE A 176 -5.88 -31.70 1.46
C PHE A 176 -5.09 -31.78 0.16
N ASN A 177 -3.79 -32.01 0.23
CA ASN A 177 -2.94 -32.18 -0.95
C ASN A 177 -3.39 -33.40 -1.78
N ASP A 178 -3.72 -34.53 -1.17
CA ASP A 178 -4.27 -35.70 -1.85
C ASP A 178 -5.61 -35.37 -2.53
N PHE A 179 -6.48 -34.63 -1.84
CA PHE A 179 -7.74 -34.16 -2.42
C PHE A 179 -7.52 -33.25 -3.64
N ILE A 180 -6.59 -32.29 -3.56
CA ILE A 180 -6.27 -31.37 -4.65
C ILE A 180 -5.66 -32.10 -5.86
N LEU A 181 -4.78 -33.09 -5.63
CA LEU A 181 -4.23 -33.94 -6.68
C LEU A 181 -5.34 -34.69 -7.43
N ASN A 182 -6.26 -35.32 -6.71
CA ASN A 182 -7.40 -36.00 -7.29
C ASN A 182 -8.34 -35.04 -8.05
N LEU A 183 -8.57 -33.82 -7.51
CA LEU A 183 -9.40 -32.82 -8.13
C LEU A 183 -8.78 -32.29 -9.43
N SER A 184 -7.45 -32.07 -9.45
CA SER A 184 -6.67 -31.68 -10.61
C SER A 184 -6.79 -32.72 -11.73
N ASN A 185 -6.55 -33.98 -11.43
CA ASN A 185 -6.62 -35.09 -12.41
C ASN A 185 -8.05 -35.23 -12.97
N LYS A 186 -9.07 -35.20 -12.12
CA LYS A 186 -10.47 -35.36 -12.52
C LYS A 186 -10.95 -34.24 -13.43
N ASN A 187 -10.62 -32.98 -13.10
CA ASN A 187 -11.13 -31.80 -13.77
C ASN A 187 -10.14 -31.20 -14.78
N LYS A 188 -8.95 -31.83 -14.96
CA LYS A 188 -7.86 -31.36 -15.83
C LYS A 188 -7.45 -29.91 -15.54
N ILE A 189 -7.40 -29.54 -14.26
CA ILE A 189 -6.96 -28.21 -13.81
C ILE A 189 -5.47 -28.28 -13.49
N PRO A 190 -4.62 -27.40 -14.03
CA PRO A 190 -3.18 -27.43 -13.76
C PRO A 190 -2.86 -27.12 -12.30
N LEU A 191 -1.86 -27.82 -11.75
CA LEU A 191 -1.32 -27.59 -10.43
C LEU A 191 -0.18 -26.58 -10.48
N VAL A 192 -0.07 -25.75 -9.43
CA VAL A 192 1.04 -24.82 -9.23
C VAL A 192 1.57 -24.96 -7.81
N ALA A 193 2.87 -25.19 -7.69
CA ALA A 193 3.56 -25.22 -6.40
C ALA A 193 3.80 -23.79 -5.91
N THR A 194 3.48 -23.53 -4.65
CA THR A 194 3.81 -22.28 -3.99
C THR A 194 4.35 -22.49 -2.57
N ASN A 195 4.97 -21.47 -2.01
CA ASN A 195 5.34 -21.38 -0.61
C ASN A 195 4.81 -20.05 -0.05
N GLU A 196 4.39 -20.03 1.19
CA GLU A 196 4.02 -18.79 1.89
C GLU A 196 5.31 -18.08 2.33
N ASN A 197 5.74 -17.07 1.59
CA ASN A 197 6.99 -16.37 1.89
C ASN A 197 6.71 -15.08 2.64
N TYR A 198 6.87 -15.08 3.96
CA TYR A 198 6.70 -13.91 4.81
C TYR A 198 8.03 -13.22 5.11
N PHE A 199 9.13 -13.94 5.12
CA PHE A 199 10.47 -13.46 5.45
C PHE A 199 11.55 -14.12 4.58
N LEU A 200 12.73 -13.50 4.55
CA LEU A 200 13.78 -13.85 3.59
C LEU A 200 14.49 -15.15 3.94
N ARG A 201 14.83 -15.36 5.22
CA ARG A 201 15.64 -16.49 5.71
C ARG A 201 15.02 -17.12 6.94
N GLN A 202 15.28 -18.38 7.14
CA GLN A 202 14.73 -19.15 8.27
C GLN A 202 15.11 -18.61 9.64
N ASP A 203 16.28 -17.99 9.77
CA ASP A 203 16.75 -17.35 11.00
C ASP A 203 15.96 -16.09 11.39
N PHE A 204 15.21 -15.51 10.46
CA PHE A 204 14.32 -14.38 10.72
C PHE A 204 13.00 -14.75 11.41
N TYR A 205 12.74 -16.03 11.60
CA TYR A 205 11.47 -16.54 12.14
C TYR A 205 11.05 -15.88 13.46
N GLU A 206 11.97 -15.75 14.42
CA GLU A 206 11.66 -15.20 15.76
C GLU A 206 11.32 -13.69 15.66
N SER A 207 11.99 -12.96 14.77
CA SER A 207 11.66 -11.56 14.49
C SER A 207 10.29 -11.41 13.82
N HIS A 208 9.93 -12.34 12.93
CA HIS A 208 8.62 -12.37 12.31
C HIS A 208 7.50 -12.72 13.33
N GLU A 209 7.74 -13.66 14.23
CA GLU A 209 6.81 -13.98 15.32
C GLU A 209 6.56 -12.75 16.22
N ALA A 210 7.61 -11.99 16.53
CA ALA A 210 7.48 -10.74 17.28
C ALA A 210 6.64 -9.70 16.50
N LEU A 211 6.82 -9.58 15.18
CA LEU A 211 6.02 -8.70 14.33
C LEU A 211 4.52 -9.05 14.38
N ILE A 212 4.19 -10.34 14.29
CA ILE A 212 2.80 -10.81 14.43
C ILE A 212 2.25 -10.49 15.83
N CYS A 213 3.02 -10.75 16.89
CA CYS A 213 2.60 -10.43 18.25
C CYS A 213 2.37 -8.93 18.47
N ILE A 214 3.19 -8.06 17.85
CA ILE A 214 2.99 -6.61 17.87
C ILE A 214 1.66 -6.24 17.21
N SER A 215 1.39 -6.82 16.05
CA SER A 215 0.16 -6.59 15.28
C SER A 215 -1.11 -7.04 16.00
N GLU A 216 -1.05 -8.21 16.64
CA GLU A 216 -2.17 -8.83 17.35
C GLU A 216 -2.29 -8.36 18.81
N GLN A 217 -1.40 -7.49 19.26
CA GLN A 217 -1.33 -6.99 20.63
C GLN A 217 -1.24 -8.13 21.68
N THR A 218 -0.52 -9.19 21.35
CA THR A 218 -0.29 -10.36 22.16
C THR A 218 1.18 -10.50 22.56
N PHE A 219 1.54 -11.59 23.26
CA PHE A 219 2.90 -11.86 23.72
C PHE A 219 3.49 -13.10 23.04
N ILE A 220 4.82 -13.16 22.93
CA ILE A 220 5.53 -14.27 22.27
C ILE A 220 5.21 -15.62 22.95
N ASP A 221 5.10 -15.64 24.28
CA ASP A 221 4.83 -16.85 25.09
C ASP A 221 3.34 -17.19 25.21
N SER A 222 2.43 -16.45 24.56
CA SER A 222 1.00 -16.75 24.57
C SER A 222 0.70 -18.08 23.90
N GLU A 223 -0.01 -18.99 24.60
CA GLU A 223 -0.37 -20.32 24.07
C GLU A 223 -1.41 -20.29 22.97
N HIS A 224 -2.30 -19.30 22.99
CA HIS A 224 -3.46 -19.21 22.09
C HIS A 224 -3.25 -18.35 20.83
N ARG A 225 -2.03 -17.88 20.58
CA ARG A 225 -1.74 -17.09 19.36
C ARG A 225 -1.58 -17.97 18.12
N GLU A 226 -1.92 -17.46 16.97
CA GLU A 226 -1.62 -18.11 15.69
C GLU A 226 -0.10 -18.11 15.47
N LYS A 227 0.48 -19.29 15.21
CA LYS A 227 1.90 -19.45 14.87
C LYS A 227 2.03 -19.69 13.36
N ILE A 228 2.95 -18.99 12.77
CA ILE A 228 3.32 -19.20 11.36
C ILE A 228 4.43 -20.28 11.31
N SER A 229 4.43 -21.09 10.26
CA SER A 229 5.46 -22.11 10.09
C SER A 229 6.86 -21.48 9.90
N ARG A 230 7.87 -22.11 10.52
CA ARG A 230 9.29 -21.77 10.28
C ARG A 230 9.71 -21.97 8.82
N ASN A 231 8.91 -22.70 8.04
CA ASN A 231 9.16 -22.97 6.62
C ASN A 231 8.59 -21.88 5.69
N CYS A 232 8.01 -20.82 6.25
CA CYS A 232 7.46 -19.68 5.50
C CYS A 232 8.51 -18.64 5.09
N PHE A 233 9.75 -19.09 4.83
CA PHE A 233 10.82 -18.24 4.29
C PHE A 233 10.98 -18.41 2.77
N LEU A 234 11.65 -17.48 2.13
CA LEU A 234 11.90 -17.47 0.70
C LEU A 234 12.96 -18.54 0.35
N LYS A 235 12.51 -19.77 0.06
CA LYS A 235 13.34 -20.93 -0.30
C LYS A 235 14.02 -20.72 -1.64
N SER A 236 15.22 -21.29 -1.84
CA SER A 236 15.86 -21.28 -3.17
C SER A 236 15.03 -22.08 -4.19
N PRO A 237 15.17 -21.77 -5.51
CA PRO A 237 14.51 -22.54 -6.56
C PRO A 237 14.85 -24.04 -6.50
N SER A 238 16.09 -24.41 -6.13
CA SER A 238 16.51 -25.80 -5.95
C SER A 238 15.78 -26.47 -4.79
N GLN A 239 15.65 -25.81 -3.64
CA GLN A 239 14.87 -26.32 -2.50
C GLN A 239 13.39 -26.55 -2.86
N MET A 240 12.80 -25.66 -3.66
CA MET A 240 11.41 -25.84 -4.11
C MET A 240 11.28 -27.01 -5.08
N ILE A 241 12.19 -27.16 -6.03
CA ILE A 241 12.19 -28.30 -6.99
C ILE A 241 12.39 -29.63 -6.25
N GLU A 242 13.27 -29.68 -5.27
CA GLU A 242 13.47 -30.86 -4.43
C GLU A 242 12.22 -31.18 -3.60
N LEU A 243 11.58 -30.17 -3.01
CA LEU A 243 10.37 -30.32 -2.20
C LEU A 243 9.18 -30.92 -2.98
N PHE A 244 9.11 -30.68 -4.28
CA PHE A 244 8.07 -31.16 -5.18
C PHE A 244 8.60 -32.11 -6.27
N SER A 245 9.69 -32.83 -5.96
CA SER A 245 10.35 -33.76 -6.92
C SER A 245 9.46 -34.90 -7.43
N ASP A 246 8.44 -35.28 -6.65
CA ASP A 246 7.39 -36.24 -7.00
C ASP A 246 6.30 -35.69 -7.95
N ILE A 247 6.18 -34.36 -8.06
CA ILE A 247 5.20 -33.69 -8.93
C ILE A 247 5.87 -32.52 -9.65
N PRO A 248 6.86 -32.78 -10.52
CA PRO A 248 7.68 -31.72 -11.12
C PRO A 248 6.91 -30.73 -12.00
N GLU A 249 5.75 -31.15 -12.53
CA GLU A 249 4.90 -30.30 -13.38
C GLU A 249 4.38 -29.08 -12.59
N CYS A 250 4.10 -29.20 -11.29
CA CYS A 250 3.61 -28.07 -10.51
C CYS A 250 4.67 -26.96 -10.36
N CYS A 251 5.96 -27.32 -10.36
CA CYS A 251 7.08 -26.38 -10.43
C CYS A 251 7.22 -25.77 -11.83
N GLN A 252 7.13 -26.60 -12.89
CA GLN A 252 7.19 -26.12 -14.28
C GLN A 252 6.06 -25.14 -14.59
N ASN A 253 4.87 -25.36 -14.04
CA ASN A 253 3.73 -24.49 -14.22
C ASN A 253 3.92 -23.09 -13.61
N THR A 254 4.80 -22.91 -12.62
CA THR A 254 5.16 -21.56 -12.13
C THR A 254 5.82 -20.72 -13.23
N LEU A 255 6.71 -21.34 -14.01
CA LEU A 255 7.37 -20.71 -15.15
C LEU A 255 6.39 -20.48 -16.31
N ASN A 256 5.51 -21.45 -16.59
CA ASN A 256 4.47 -21.31 -17.62
C ASN A 256 3.53 -20.16 -17.30
N LEU A 257 3.17 -19.99 -16.02
CA LEU A 257 2.35 -18.89 -15.55
C LEU A 257 3.11 -17.55 -15.69
N ALA A 258 4.39 -17.50 -15.30
CA ALA A 258 5.21 -16.30 -15.48
C ALA A 258 5.25 -15.84 -16.95
N LYS A 259 5.34 -16.78 -17.90
CA LYS A 259 5.29 -16.48 -19.35
C LYS A 259 3.96 -15.91 -19.84
N LYS A 260 2.85 -16.17 -19.13
CA LYS A 260 1.55 -15.56 -19.43
C LYS A 260 1.44 -14.13 -18.93
N CYS A 261 2.31 -13.71 -18.01
CA CYS A 261 2.29 -12.37 -17.45
C CYS A 261 3.19 -11.44 -18.26
N ASN A 262 2.65 -10.34 -18.79
CA ASN A 262 3.38 -9.40 -19.64
C ASN A 262 3.13 -7.95 -19.24
N ILE A 263 3.05 -7.66 -17.94
CA ILE A 263 2.81 -6.32 -17.43
C ILE A 263 4.07 -5.73 -16.80
N LEU A 264 4.41 -4.50 -17.22
CA LEU A 264 5.36 -3.62 -16.57
C LEU A 264 4.60 -2.37 -16.17
N LEU A 265 4.73 -1.97 -14.91
CA LEU A 265 4.12 -0.73 -14.44
C LEU A 265 5.06 0.43 -14.72
N GLU A 266 4.51 1.48 -15.31
CA GLU A 266 5.22 2.72 -15.65
C GLU A 266 4.60 3.90 -14.94
N GLU A 267 5.42 4.88 -14.58
CA GLU A 267 4.94 6.16 -14.08
C GLU A 267 4.16 6.87 -15.18
N LYS A 268 2.93 7.27 -14.87
CA LYS A 268 2.09 8.03 -15.80
C LYS A 268 2.25 9.52 -15.55
N LYS A 269 2.06 10.30 -16.61
CA LYS A 269 1.90 11.75 -16.47
C LYS A 269 0.76 12.04 -15.49
N THR A 270 0.99 12.97 -14.61
CA THR A 270 0.02 13.42 -13.63
C THR A 270 -1.24 13.93 -14.32
N GLN A 271 -2.39 13.46 -13.87
CA GLN A 271 -3.69 13.91 -14.35
C GLN A 271 -4.34 14.74 -13.25
N LEU A 272 -4.72 15.96 -13.61
CA LEU A 272 -5.47 16.83 -12.72
C LEU A 272 -6.95 16.50 -12.77
N PRO A 273 -7.68 16.63 -11.64
CA PRO A 273 -9.12 16.54 -11.67
C PRO A 273 -9.70 17.70 -12.46
N ARG A 274 -10.77 17.45 -13.20
CA ARG A 274 -11.52 18.49 -13.93
C ARG A 274 -12.77 18.86 -13.15
N VAL A 275 -13.11 20.14 -13.17
CA VAL A 275 -14.40 20.61 -12.68
C VAL A 275 -15.42 20.37 -13.79
N VAL A 276 -16.49 19.64 -13.50
CA VAL A 276 -17.58 19.45 -14.47
C VAL A 276 -18.41 20.73 -14.48
N THR A 277 -18.15 21.62 -15.43
CA THR A 277 -18.91 22.84 -15.67
C THR A 277 -19.30 22.93 -17.14
N GLU A 278 -20.34 23.71 -17.45
CA GLU A 278 -20.71 24.04 -18.82
C GLU A 278 -19.74 25.04 -19.44
N GLU A 279 -19.01 25.80 -18.61
CA GLU A 279 -18.02 26.80 -19.03
C GLU A 279 -16.61 26.21 -19.00
N ASP A 280 -15.73 26.79 -19.81
CA ASP A 280 -14.30 26.47 -19.77
C ASP A 280 -13.67 26.90 -18.45
N GLU A 281 -12.90 25.98 -17.83
CA GLU A 281 -12.28 26.19 -16.51
C GLU A 281 -11.39 27.45 -16.46
N ASP A 282 -10.70 27.76 -17.55
CA ASP A 282 -9.81 28.91 -17.62
C ASP A 282 -10.60 30.23 -17.59
N SER A 283 -11.68 30.29 -18.36
CA SER A 283 -12.60 31.44 -18.40
C SER A 283 -13.30 31.63 -17.06
N LEU A 284 -13.75 30.54 -16.44
CA LEU A 284 -14.41 30.54 -15.12
C LEU A 284 -13.46 31.05 -14.02
N LEU A 285 -12.22 30.52 -13.96
CA LEU A 285 -11.21 30.95 -13.00
C LEU A 285 -10.91 32.45 -13.15
N LYS A 286 -10.69 32.90 -14.40
CA LYS A 286 -10.40 34.31 -14.68
C LYS A 286 -11.53 35.25 -14.26
N THR A 287 -12.76 34.89 -14.60
CA THR A 287 -13.94 35.68 -14.20
C THR A 287 -14.09 35.76 -12.69
N GLN A 288 -14.01 34.64 -12.00
CA GLN A 288 -14.11 34.61 -10.54
C GLN A 288 -12.98 35.38 -9.86
N ALA A 289 -11.74 35.23 -10.34
CA ALA A 289 -10.59 35.91 -9.74
C ALA A 289 -10.64 37.43 -9.92
N LEU A 290 -11.01 37.92 -11.11
CA LEU A 290 -11.17 39.36 -11.36
C LEU A 290 -12.30 39.98 -10.52
N GLN A 291 -13.45 39.32 -10.46
CA GLN A 291 -14.57 39.76 -9.64
C GLN A 291 -14.22 39.78 -8.13
N ALA A 292 -13.50 38.77 -7.68
CA ALA A 292 -13.03 38.66 -6.29
C ALA A 292 -12.01 39.78 -5.97
N LEU A 293 -11.08 40.08 -6.89
CA LEU A 293 -10.13 41.19 -6.71
C LEU A 293 -10.84 42.53 -6.56
N GLU A 294 -11.77 42.86 -7.46
CA GLU A 294 -12.55 44.11 -7.38
C GLU A 294 -13.29 44.21 -6.03
N ASN A 295 -13.88 43.10 -5.55
CA ASN A 295 -14.54 43.07 -4.26
C ASN A 295 -13.59 43.32 -3.09
N LYS A 296 -12.36 42.76 -3.13
CA LYS A 296 -11.36 43.01 -2.07
C LYS A 296 -10.84 44.44 -2.09
N LEU A 297 -10.51 44.97 -3.26
CA LEU A 297 -10.02 46.34 -3.41
C LEU A 297 -11.07 47.40 -3.09
N LYS A 298 -12.34 47.09 -3.16
CA LYS A 298 -13.44 48.02 -2.78
C LYS A 298 -13.33 48.56 -1.35
N TYR A 299 -12.73 47.80 -0.46
CA TYR A 299 -12.55 48.13 0.94
C TYR A 299 -11.10 48.53 1.29
N ASP A 300 -10.20 48.63 0.30
CA ASP A 300 -8.82 49.07 0.52
C ASP A 300 -8.78 50.62 0.50
N PRO A 301 -8.28 51.27 1.57
CA PRO A 301 -8.14 52.75 1.61
C PRO A 301 -7.19 53.30 0.54
N LEU A 302 -6.27 52.45 0.03
CA LEU A 302 -5.24 52.83 -0.97
C LEU A 302 -5.52 52.25 -2.34
N LYS A 303 -6.76 51.83 -2.64
CA LYS A 303 -7.11 51.08 -3.86
C LYS A 303 -6.66 51.75 -5.18
N ASP A 304 -6.77 53.06 -5.26
CA ASP A 304 -6.42 53.80 -6.52
C ASP A 304 -4.90 53.78 -6.74
N LYS A 305 -4.09 53.73 -5.71
CA LYS A 305 -2.63 53.65 -5.80
C LYS A 305 -2.14 52.26 -6.13
N HIS A 306 -2.79 51.24 -5.58
CA HIS A 306 -2.33 49.84 -5.72
C HIS A 306 -3.09 49.05 -6.78
N LYS A 307 -4.23 49.52 -7.27
CA LYS A 307 -5.12 48.80 -8.17
C LYS A 307 -4.40 48.22 -9.38
N LYS A 308 -3.49 49.01 -10.00
CA LYS A 308 -2.73 48.59 -11.17
C LYS A 308 -1.78 47.41 -10.81
N GLU A 309 -1.04 47.51 -9.71
CA GLU A 309 -0.10 46.48 -9.28
C GLU A 309 -0.78 45.14 -9.02
N TYR A 310 -1.91 45.15 -8.31
CA TYR A 310 -2.70 43.95 -8.06
C TYR A 310 -3.28 43.35 -9.33
N HIS A 311 -3.77 44.21 -10.24
CA HIS A 311 -4.33 43.74 -11.49
C HIS A 311 -3.27 43.11 -12.40
N ASP A 312 -2.13 43.79 -12.59
CA ASP A 312 -1.04 43.29 -13.44
C ASP A 312 -0.51 41.94 -12.89
N ARG A 313 -0.30 41.84 -11.57
CA ARG A 313 0.12 40.61 -10.90
C ARG A 313 -0.92 39.50 -11.08
N LEU A 314 -2.22 39.79 -10.90
CA LEU A 314 -3.29 38.81 -11.06
C LEU A 314 -3.35 38.24 -12.47
N ILE A 315 -3.23 39.09 -13.49
CA ILE A 315 -3.23 38.65 -14.92
C ILE A 315 -2.03 37.75 -15.17
N THR A 316 -0.84 38.15 -14.72
CA THR A 316 0.38 37.34 -14.89
C THR A 316 0.24 35.96 -14.25
N GLU A 317 -0.29 35.89 -13.00
CA GLU A 317 -0.51 34.59 -12.33
C GLU A 317 -1.55 33.75 -13.05
N LEU A 318 -2.66 34.34 -13.51
CA LEU A 318 -3.70 33.64 -14.26
C LEU A 318 -3.15 33.05 -15.57
N GLU A 319 -2.33 33.79 -16.32
CA GLU A 319 -1.71 33.30 -17.56
C GLU A 319 -0.77 32.09 -17.27
N ILE A 320 0.01 32.12 -16.20
CA ILE A 320 0.86 31.00 -15.80
C ILE A 320 0.02 29.79 -15.40
N ILE A 321 -1.02 29.98 -14.56
CA ILE A 321 -1.91 28.91 -14.10
C ILE A 321 -2.61 28.23 -15.27
N GLN A 322 -3.14 29.03 -16.23
CA GLN A 322 -3.83 28.54 -17.42
C GLN A 322 -2.87 27.78 -18.35
N ASN A 323 -1.70 28.34 -18.66
CA ASN A 323 -0.70 27.69 -19.51
C ASN A 323 -0.18 26.36 -18.94
N MET A 324 -0.14 26.24 -17.62
CA MET A 324 0.22 25.01 -16.93
C MET A 324 -0.96 24.05 -16.73
N GLY A 325 -2.20 24.44 -17.06
CA GLY A 325 -3.40 23.61 -16.96
C GLY A 325 -3.91 23.40 -15.54
N TYR A 326 -3.69 24.35 -14.62
CA TYR A 326 -4.06 24.21 -13.20
C TYR A 326 -5.35 24.94 -12.80
N SER A 327 -6.10 25.49 -13.74
CA SER A 327 -7.35 26.26 -13.47
C SER A 327 -8.36 25.43 -12.68
N GLY A 328 -8.63 24.18 -13.09
CA GLY A 328 -9.53 23.28 -12.37
C GLY A 328 -9.08 22.98 -10.95
N TYR A 329 -7.78 22.85 -10.71
CA TYR A 329 -7.23 22.63 -9.37
C TYR A 329 -7.51 23.81 -8.43
N PHE A 330 -7.27 25.05 -8.89
CA PHE A 330 -7.59 26.24 -8.11
C PHE A 330 -9.08 26.37 -7.82
N LEU A 331 -9.94 26.10 -8.79
CA LEU A 331 -11.39 26.12 -8.63
C LEU A 331 -11.89 25.11 -7.60
N ILE A 332 -11.37 23.86 -7.63
CA ILE A 332 -11.74 22.83 -6.66
C ILE A 332 -11.31 23.21 -5.26
N VAL A 333 -10.07 23.71 -5.10
CA VAL A 333 -9.55 24.13 -3.80
C VAL A 333 -10.34 25.31 -3.23
N ALA A 334 -10.62 26.31 -4.06
CA ALA A 334 -11.45 27.45 -3.67
C ALA A 334 -12.85 27.02 -3.22
N ASP A 335 -13.46 26.08 -3.95
CA ASP A 335 -14.81 25.60 -3.68
C ASP A 335 -14.93 24.98 -2.28
N PHE A 336 -14.12 24.00 -1.95
CA PHE A 336 -14.28 23.34 -0.64
C PHE A 336 -13.84 24.21 0.54
N ILE A 337 -12.90 25.14 0.35
CA ILE A 337 -12.54 26.13 1.38
C ILE A 337 -13.70 27.10 1.62
N GLN A 338 -14.31 27.63 0.55
CA GLN A 338 -15.45 28.52 0.65
C GLN A 338 -16.66 27.82 1.28
N TRP A 339 -16.88 26.53 0.92
CA TRP A 339 -17.91 25.72 1.54
C TRP A 339 -17.66 25.56 3.05
N ALA A 340 -16.42 25.24 3.44
CA ALA A 340 -16.06 25.11 4.85
C ALA A 340 -16.33 26.42 5.62
N LYS A 341 -15.89 27.56 5.08
CA LYS A 341 -16.11 28.89 5.68
C LYS A 341 -17.61 29.23 5.80
N LYS A 342 -18.42 28.92 4.76
CA LYS A 342 -19.88 29.12 4.80
C LYS A 342 -20.60 28.25 5.83
N ASN A 343 -20.04 27.09 6.16
CA ASN A 343 -20.57 26.16 7.17
C ASN A 343 -19.93 26.34 8.55
N ASN A 344 -19.29 27.47 8.82
CA ASN A 344 -18.64 27.80 10.08
C ASN A 344 -17.59 26.75 10.51
N ILE A 345 -16.86 26.21 9.54
CA ILE A 345 -15.70 25.35 9.77
C ILE A 345 -14.44 26.23 9.71
N PRO A 346 -13.69 26.38 10.80
CA PRO A 346 -12.46 27.17 10.80
C PRO A 346 -11.44 26.62 9.79
N VAL A 347 -10.88 27.53 8.99
CA VAL A 347 -9.82 27.24 8.01
C VAL A 347 -8.63 28.13 8.35
N GLY A 348 -7.42 27.56 8.36
CA GLY A 348 -6.18 28.27 8.60
C GLY A 348 -5.91 29.38 7.56
N PRO A 349 -5.04 30.34 7.86
CA PRO A 349 -4.80 31.51 6.99
C PRO A 349 -4.02 31.14 5.72
N GLY A 350 -3.51 29.92 5.61
CA GLY A 350 -2.60 29.45 4.57
C GLY A 350 -1.17 29.38 5.06
N ARG A 351 -0.43 28.40 4.57
CA ARG A 351 0.98 28.15 4.83
C ARG A 351 1.66 27.59 3.58
N GLY A 352 2.97 27.37 3.65
CA GLY A 352 3.72 26.84 2.52
C GLY A 352 3.84 27.84 1.36
N SER A 353 4.17 27.35 0.18
CA SER A 353 4.41 28.17 -1.03
C SER A 353 3.12 28.79 -1.60
N GLY A 354 1.97 28.15 -1.40
CA GLY A 354 0.67 28.63 -1.89
C GLY A 354 0.25 30.00 -1.36
N ALA A 355 0.82 30.44 -0.21
CA ALA A 355 0.64 31.78 0.31
C ALA A 355 1.20 32.89 -0.61
N GLY A 356 2.09 32.53 -1.56
CA GLY A 356 2.66 33.47 -2.54
C GLY A 356 1.73 33.77 -3.73
N SER A 357 0.58 33.12 -3.85
CA SER A 357 -0.36 33.33 -4.96
C SER A 357 -1.40 34.37 -4.65
N LEU A 358 -1.49 35.39 -5.51
CA LEU A 358 -2.54 36.41 -5.49
C LEU A 358 -3.90 35.81 -5.89
N VAL A 359 -3.92 34.90 -6.86
CA VAL A 359 -5.14 34.17 -7.25
C VAL A 359 -5.69 33.38 -6.06
N ALA A 360 -4.83 32.72 -5.28
CA ALA A 360 -5.25 32.01 -4.07
C ALA A 360 -5.83 32.98 -3.00
N TRP A 361 -5.23 34.14 -2.85
CA TRP A 361 -5.72 35.14 -1.90
C TRP A 361 -7.08 35.74 -2.31
N VAL A 362 -7.26 36.12 -3.57
CA VAL A 362 -8.54 36.69 -4.04
C VAL A 362 -9.66 35.66 -3.95
N LEU A 363 -9.40 34.41 -4.29
CA LEU A 363 -10.36 33.29 -4.16
C LEU A 363 -10.58 32.79 -2.74
N THR A 364 -9.96 33.46 -1.74
CA THR A 364 -10.07 33.11 -0.32
C THR A 364 -9.51 31.73 0.06
N ILE A 365 -8.65 31.15 -0.80
CA ILE A 365 -7.88 29.94 -0.47
C ILE A 365 -6.92 30.28 0.67
N THR A 366 -6.21 31.41 0.55
CA THR A 366 -5.38 31.96 1.64
C THR A 366 -5.95 33.29 2.16
N ASN A 367 -5.56 33.67 3.36
CA ASN A 367 -5.91 34.95 3.97
C ASN A 367 -4.73 35.94 3.99
N LEU A 368 -3.57 35.54 3.45
CA LEU A 368 -2.35 36.35 3.38
C LEU A 368 -2.28 37.06 2.06
N ASP A 369 -2.13 38.39 2.09
CA ASP A 369 -1.94 39.20 0.90
C ASP A 369 -0.47 39.09 0.43
N PRO A 370 -0.19 38.43 -0.71
CA PRO A 370 1.19 38.18 -1.11
C PRO A 370 1.96 39.44 -1.52
N ILE A 371 1.28 40.47 -2.03
CA ILE A 371 1.92 41.73 -2.40
C ILE A 371 2.33 42.48 -1.14
N LYS A 372 1.41 42.62 -0.18
CA LYS A 372 1.70 43.30 1.09
C LYS A 372 2.85 42.67 1.87
N PHE A 373 3.02 41.35 1.81
CA PHE A 373 4.07 40.62 2.50
C PHE A 373 5.30 40.30 1.61
N GLY A 374 5.34 40.81 0.37
CA GLY A 374 6.47 40.58 -0.55
C GLY A 374 6.71 39.11 -0.91
N LEU A 375 5.64 38.33 -0.99
CA LEU A 375 5.72 36.88 -1.29
C LEU A 375 5.78 36.66 -2.81
N LEU A 376 6.64 35.72 -3.22
CA LEU A 376 6.91 35.42 -4.63
C LEU A 376 6.03 34.25 -5.13
N PHE A 377 5.34 34.46 -6.23
CA PHE A 377 4.52 33.43 -6.89
C PHE A 377 5.36 32.31 -7.49
N GLU A 378 6.56 32.62 -7.98
CA GLU A 378 7.48 31.69 -8.62
C GLU A 378 7.98 30.59 -7.65
N ARG A 379 7.82 30.79 -6.35
CA ARG A 379 8.06 29.75 -5.32
C ARG A 379 6.95 28.71 -5.27
N PHE A 380 5.74 29.09 -5.70
CA PHE A 380 4.57 28.20 -5.73
C PHE A 380 4.41 27.55 -7.12
N LEU A 381 4.42 28.34 -8.20
CA LEU A 381 4.37 27.87 -9.57
C LEU A 381 5.48 28.51 -10.39
N ASN A 382 6.29 27.65 -11.00
CA ASN A 382 7.34 28.07 -11.92
C ASN A 382 7.27 27.22 -13.20
N PRO A 383 7.01 27.78 -14.39
CA PRO A 383 6.98 27.06 -15.65
C PRO A 383 8.25 26.28 -15.98
N GLU A 384 9.41 26.77 -15.50
CA GLU A 384 10.71 26.11 -15.69
C GLU A 384 10.89 24.89 -14.78
N ARG A 385 10.12 24.79 -13.70
CA ARG A 385 10.19 23.69 -12.73
C ARG A 385 8.88 22.91 -12.81
N VAL A 386 8.89 21.77 -13.48
CA VAL A 386 7.73 20.87 -13.62
C VAL A 386 7.45 20.18 -12.26
N SER A 387 6.95 20.96 -11.29
CA SER A 387 6.41 20.42 -10.03
C SER A 387 4.94 20.80 -9.93
N MET A 388 4.10 19.86 -9.49
CA MET A 388 2.70 20.16 -9.22
C MET A 388 2.54 21.16 -8.09
N PRO A 389 1.58 22.09 -8.18
CA PRO A 389 1.23 22.95 -7.07
C PRO A 389 0.68 22.12 -5.88
N ASP A 390 1.05 22.50 -4.68
CA ASP A 390 0.58 21.89 -3.44
C ASP A 390 0.05 22.98 -2.50
N PHE A 391 -1.25 22.89 -2.13
CA PHE A 391 -1.84 23.76 -1.14
C PHE A 391 -1.90 23.07 0.22
N ASP A 392 -1.14 23.61 1.16
CA ASP A 392 -1.20 23.23 2.57
C ASP A 392 -2.39 23.92 3.26
N ILE A 393 -3.46 23.18 3.58
CA ILE A 393 -4.70 23.73 4.12
C ILE A 393 -4.99 23.09 5.48
N ASP A 394 -5.08 23.92 6.51
CA ASP A 394 -5.42 23.48 7.86
C ASP A 394 -6.91 23.66 8.14
N PHE A 395 -7.61 22.58 8.45
CA PHE A 395 -9.00 22.59 8.89
C PHE A 395 -9.11 22.29 10.37
N CYS A 396 -10.20 22.76 11.00
CA CYS A 396 -10.57 22.35 12.35
C CYS A 396 -10.56 20.81 12.46
N MET A 397 -9.82 20.28 13.43
CA MET A 397 -9.61 18.83 13.60
C MET A 397 -10.95 18.09 13.78
N GLU A 398 -11.90 18.65 14.52
CA GLU A 398 -13.20 18.03 14.80
C GLU A 398 -14.12 17.98 13.57
N LYS A 399 -13.99 18.96 12.65
CA LYS A 399 -14.89 19.13 11.49
C LYS A 399 -14.24 18.81 10.14
N ARG A 400 -12.97 18.41 10.12
CA ARG A 400 -12.26 18.07 8.88
C ARG A 400 -12.99 17.01 8.05
N ASP A 401 -13.57 16.01 8.72
CA ASP A 401 -14.29 14.93 8.06
C ASP A 401 -15.57 15.40 7.35
N GLU A 402 -16.19 16.48 7.80
CA GLU A 402 -17.35 17.08 7.13
C GLU A 402 -16.94 17.67 5.77
N VAL A 403 -15.76 18.31 5.70
CA VAL A 403 -15.20 18.84 4.45
C VAL A 403 -14.89 17.69 3.48
N ILE A 404 -14.26 16.62 3.96
CA ILE A 404 -13.97 15.43 3.13
C ILE A 404 -15.27 14.84 2.57
N LYS A 405 -16.31 14.69 3.39
CA LYS A 405 -17.62 14.20 2.93
C LYS A 405 -18.28 15.11 1.90
N TYR A 406 -18.15 16.44 2.06
CA TYR A 406 -18.62 17.38 1.05
C TYR A 406 -17.93 17.18 -0.29
N VAL A 407 -16.60 17.09 -0.28
CA VAL A 407 -15.80 16.88 -1.50
C VAL A 407 -16.17 15.54 -2.16
N GLN A 408 -16.30 14.47 -1.39
CA GLN A 408 -16.73 13.16 -1.89
C GLN A 408 -18.13 13.22 -2.51
N LYS A 409 -19.08 13.89 -1.87
CA LYS A 409 -20.44 14.03 -2.39
C LYS A 409 -20.49 14.87 -3.67
N LYS A 410 -19.68 15.93 -3.77
CA LYS A 410 -19.68 16.86 -4.91
C LYS A 410 -18.93 16.30 -6.11
N TYR A 411 -17.75 15.72 -5.89
CA TYR A 411 -16.84 15.30 -6.96
C TYR A 411 -16.89 13.78 -7.22
N GLY A 412 -17.64 13.04 -6.41
CA GLY A 412 -17.80 11.59 -6.52
C GLY A 412 -16.91 10.81 -5.54
N GLU A 413 -17.50 9.80 -4.89
CA GLU A 413 -16.80 8.96 -3.89
C GLU A 413 -15.58 8.23 -4.47
N LEU A 414 -15.60 7.87 -5.74
CA LEU A 414 -14.47 7.19 -6.41
C LEU A 414 -13.35 8.15 -6.84
N ASN A 415 -13.59 9.45 -6.80
CA ASN A 415 -12.64 10.48 -7.23
C ASN A 415 -11.92 11.15 -6.06
N VAL A 416 -12.29 10.83 -4.84
CA VAL A 416 -11.75 11.45 -3.62
C VAL A 416 -11.25 10.36 -2.67
N ALA A 417 -9.96 10.39 -2.38
CA ALA A 417 -9.33 9.42 -1.49
C ALA A 417 -8.29 10.10 -0.59
N GLN A 418 -8.08 9.52 0.58
CA GLN A 418 -6.94 9.87 1.42
C GLN A 418 -5.72 9.06 0.95
N ILE A 419 -4.56 9.73 0.87
CA ILE A 419 -3.30 9.07 0.55
C ILE A 419 -2.80 8.38 1.81
N ILE A 420 -2.46 7.08 1.69
CA ILE A 420 -1.87 6.33 2.80
C ILE A 420 -0.46 6.84 3.11
N THR A 421 -0.16 6.98 4.39
CA THR A 421 1.19 7.27 4.88
C THR A 421 1.73 6.03 5.59
N PHE A 422 2.87 5.53 5.14
CA PHE A 422 3.53 4.37 5.75
C PHE A 422 4.47 4.84 6.86
N GLY A 423 4.30 4.27 8.06
CA GLY A 423 5.27 4.37 9.13
C GLY A 423 6.23 3.19 9.10
N SER A 424 7.48 3.40 9.49
CA SER A 424 8.48 2.36 9.71
C SER A 424 8.86 2.28 11.18
N PHE A 425 9.30 1.12 11.61
CA PHE A 425 9.90 0.98 12.93
C PHE A 425 11.22 1.76 12.97
N GLN A 426 11.31 2.70 13.90
CA GLN A 426 12.57 3.35 14.24
C GLN A 426 13.16 2.69 15.49
N ALA A 427 14.46 2.79 15.71
CA ALA A 427 15.21 2.15 16.78
C ALA A 427 14.49 2.12 18.16
N ARG A 428 14.04 3.29 18.65
CA ARG A 428 13.37 3.38 19.94
C ARG A 428 11.98 2.74 19.95
N ALA A 429 11.25 2.84 18.84
CA ALA A 429 9.91 2.24 18.72
C ALA A 429 10.04 0.72 18.64
N ALA A 430 10.96 0.20 17.82
CA ALA A 430 11.24 -1.23 17.72
C ALA A 430 11.56 -1.85 19.06
N LEU A 431 12.49 -1.25 19.84
CA LEU A 431 12.85 -1.75 21.18
C LEU A 431 11.67 -1.78 22.15
N ARG A 432 10.79 -0.74 22.14
CA ARG A 432 9.62 -0.71 23.02
C ARG A 432 8.58 -1.76 22.64
N ASP A 433 8.28 -1.88 21.36
CA ASP A 433 7.28 -2.83 20.88
C ASP A 433 7.75 -4.28 21.05
N VAL A 434 9.02 -4.58 20.71
CA VAL A 434 9.61 -5.90 20.93
C VAL A 434 9.74 -6.19 22.43
N GLY A 435 10.21 -5.22 23.24
CA GLY A 435 10.29 -5.37 24.70
C GLY A 435 8.93 -5.68 25.34
N ARG A 436 7.87 -5.05 24.83
CA ARG A 436 6.49 -5.32 25.28
C ARG A 436 6.05 -6.73 24.95
N VAL A 437 6.25 -7.22 23.73
CA VAL A 437 5.83 -8.58 23.35
C VAL A 437 6.69 -9.68 23.97
N MET A 438 7.93 -9.35 24.34
CA MET A 438 8.81 -10.21 25.17
C MET A 438 8.53 -10.11 26.67
N GLN A 439 7.58 -9.29 27.11
CA GLN A 439 7.21 -9.05 28.51
C GLN A 439 8.37 -8.53 29.37
N LEU A 440 9.29 -7.77 28.78
CA LEU A 440 10.38 -7.14 29.54
C LEU A 440 9.86 -5.97 30.38
N PRO A 441 10.45 -5.68 31.55
CA PRO A 441 10.06 -4.53 32.36
C PRO A 441 10.20 -3.22 31.58
N LEU A 442 9.13 -2.41 31.52
CA LEU A 442 9.10 -1.15 30.78
C LEU A 442 10.24 -0.20 31.19
N THR A 443 10.56 -0.15 32.50
CA THR A 443 11.65 0.68 33.03
C THR A 443 13.02 0.27 32.49
N GLN A 444 13.25 -1.04 32.28
CA GLN A 444 14.48 -1.54 31.69
C GLN A 444 14.59 -1.12 30.22
N VAL A 445 13.51 -1.31 29.46
CA VAL A 445 13.46 -0.94 28.03
C VAL A 445 13.59 0.58 27.85
N ASP A 446 12.92 1.39 28.67
CA ASP A 446 13.02 2.85 28.60
C ASP A 446 14.43 3.37 28.96
N ASN A 447 15.12 2.74 29.89
CA ASN A 447 16.50 3.08 30.20
C ASN A 447 17.44 2.80 29.01
N ILE A 448 17.21 1.69 28.29
CA ILE A 448 17.95 1.39 27.04
C ILE A 448 17.62 2.44 25.96
N CYS A 449 16.34 2.77 25.79
CA CYS A 449 15.93 3.78 24.79
C CYS A 449 16.54 5.17 25.02
N LYS A 450 16.86 5.52 26.28
CA LYS A 450 17.56 6.79 26.60
C LYS A 450 19.01 6.83 26.11
N LEU A 451 19.66 5.67 25.97
CA LEU A 451 21.02 5.57 25.43
C LEU A 451 21.08 5.83 23.91
N ILE A 452 19.96 5.68 23.21
CA ILE A 452 19.92 5.88 21.77
C ILE A 452 19.85 7.38 21.44
N PRO A 453 20.78 7.94 20.64
CA PRO A 453 20.75 9.33 20.22
C PRO A 453 19.46 9.63 19.45
N TYR A 454 18.85 10.78 19.71
CA TYR A 454 17.67 11.24 18.97
C TYR A 454 18.08 12.34 17.99
N ASN A 455 18.22 11.98 16.73
CA ASN A 455 18.44 12.93 15.65
C ASN A 455 17.47 12.64 14.50
N PRO A 456 16.35 13.38 14.37
CA PRO A 456 15.37 13.15 13.31
C PRO A 456 15.92 13.32 11.89
N ALA A 457 16.94 14.18 11.72
CA ALA A 457 17.53 14.44 10.42
C ALA A 457 18.52 13.33 9.97
N ASN A 458 19.10 12.61 10.93
CA ASN A 458 20.01 11.50 10.67
C ASN A 458 19.82 10.41 11.74
N PRO A 459 18.77 9.57 11.60
CA PRO A 459 18.50 8.51 12.58
C PRO A 459 19.60 7.45 12.56
N VAL A 460 20.11 7.09 13.74
CA VAL A 460 21.11 6.02 13.90
C VAL A 460 20.39 4.69 14.00
N SER A 461 20.80 3.70 13.21
CA SER A 461 20.23 2.35 13.24
C SER A 461 20.70 1.54 14.44
N LEU A 462 19.89 0.58 14.89
CA LEU A 462 20.28 -0.34 15.98
C LEU A 462 21.52 -1.16 15.63
N LYS A 463 21.69 -1.52 14.35
CA LYS A 463 22.89 -2.25 13.87
C LYS A 463 24.17 -1.43 14.05
N GLU A 464 24.13 -0.14 13.71
CA GLU A 464 25.26 0.78 13.91
C GLU A 464 25.55 0.96 15.40
N LEU A 465 24.49 1.20 16.22
CA LEU A 465 24.62 1.35 17.67
C LEU A 465 25.26 0.14 18.34
N VAL A 466 24.81 -1.07 17.99
CA VAL A 466 25.40 -2.31 18.52
C VAL A 466 26.85 -2.47 18.12
N ASN A 467 27.27 -1.94 16.96
CA ASN A 467 28.65 -2.02 16.50
C ASN A 467 29.57 -0.96 17.11
N ASP A 468 29.06 0.22 17.43
CA ASP A 468 29.89 1.36 17.80
C ASP A 468 29.88 1.67 19.29
N ASP A 469 28.78 1.38 20.02
CA ASP A 469 28.63 1.68 21.43
C ASP A 469 29.14 0.54 22.34
N THR A 470 30.22 0.82 23.09
CA THR A 470 30.85 -0.14 24.01
C THR A 470 29.98 -0.48 25.20
N GLN A 471 29.12 0.44 25.65
CA GLN A 471 28.20 0.24 26.77
C GLN A 471 27.07 -0.72 26.35
N ILE A 472 26.46 -0.48 25.21
CA ILE A 472 25.42 -1.34 24.65
C ILE A 472 25.97 -2.73 24.37
N LYS A 473 27.18 -2.86 23.80
CA LYS A 473 27.87 -4.16 23.64
C LYS A 473 28.01 -4.93 24.93
N LYS A 474 28.45 -4.28 26.00
CA LYS A 474 28.59 -4.93 27.32
C LYS A 474 27.25 -5.40 27.87
N MET A 475 26.19 -4.58 27.72
CA MET A 475 24.83 -4.95 28.18
C MET A 475 24.31 -6.19 27.44
N ILE A 476 24.42 -6.20 26.10
CA ILE A 476 23.99 -7.32 25.24
C ILE A 476 24.76 -8.61 25.56
N ASN A 477 26.08 -8.49 25.86
CA ASN A 477 26.90 -9.67 26.17
C ASN A 477 26.57 -10.28 27.54
N ASN A 478 26.12 -9.46 28.48
CA ASN A 478 25.87 -9.90 29.88
C ASN A 478 24.42 -10.37 30.08
N ASP A 479 23.50 -10.07 29.24
CA ASP A 479 22.07 -10.41 29.37
C ASP A 479 21.53 -11.04 28.10
N LYS A 480 21.10 -12.30 28.16
CA LYS A 480 20.54 -13.04 27.03
C LYS A 480 19.25 -12.41 26.52
N ASN A 481 18.40 -11.91 27.41
CA ASN A 481 17.13 -11.28 27.02
C ASN A 481 17.36 -9.98 26.27
N LEU A 482 18.36 -9.20 26.71
CA LEU A 482 18.75 -7.99 26.00
C LEU A 482 19.36 -8.29 24.61
N ARG A 483 20.16 -9.36 24.52
CA ARG A 483 20.67 -9.82 23.21
C ARG A 483 19.53 -10.12 22.26
N THR A 484 18.57 -10.92 22.68
CA THR A 484 17.38 -11.27 21.87
C THR A 484 16.55 -10.01 21.53
N LEU A 485 16.36 -9.09 22.49
CA LEU A 485 15.67 -7.82 22.27
C LEU A 485 16.33 -7.02 21.14
N PHE A 486 17.64 -6.82 21.20
CA PHE A 486 18.37 -6.05 20.18
C PHE A 486 18.40 -6.75 18.82
N GLU A 487 18.55 -8.08 18.78
CA GLU A 487 18.55 -8.87 17.57
C GLU A 487 17.19 -8.77 16.84
N ILE A 488 16.11 -9.03 17.55
CA ILE A 488 14.75 -8.93 16.99
C ILE A 488 14.44 -7.49 16.55
N SER A 489 14.72 -6.50 17.41
CA SER A 489 14.45 -5.09 17.12
C SER A 489 15.23 -4.59 15.90
N SER A 490 16.51 -4.99 15.78
CA SER A 490 17.36 -4.64 14.65
C SER A 490 16.94 -5.29 13.33
N ASN A 491 16.28 -6.45 13.40
CA ASN A 491 15.73 -7.10 12.21
C ASN A 491 14.40 -6.45 11.75
N LEU A 492 13.62 -5.90 12.69
CA LEU A 492 12.34 -5.25 12.39
C LEU A 492 12.50 -3.77 11.99
N GLU A 493 13.59 -3.12 12.37
CA GLU A 493 13.95 -1.75 11.95
C GLU A 493 14.28 -1.73 10.43
#